data_cdf15dbea741e933ba26cec0fead7a47
#
_entry.id   cdf15dbea741e933ba26cec0fead7a47
#
_cell.length_a   1.000
_cell.length_b   1.000
_cell.length_c   1.000
_cell.angle_alpha   90.00
_cell.angle_beta   90.00
_cell.angle_gamma   90.00
#
_symmetry.space_group_name_H-M   'P 1'
#
loop_
_entity.id
_entity.type
_entity.pdbx_description
1 polymer ?
#
loop_
_entity_poly.entity_id
_entity_poly.type
_entity_poly.pdbx_seq_one_letter_code
_entity_poly.pdbx_strand_id
1 'polypeptide(L)'
;TPSLGRLVQTVLRQVPGIERLRLSSIDSIEVDEALMEAIATEPRVMPYLHLSLQHGDNLILKRMKRRHSREDALTFIAQIRALRPDVAFGADLIAGFPTETEAHFENSARLVEECGLSFLHVFPYSPRPGTPAARMPQLTKAVVKARAARLRDVGAAALERHLRKYDGQTVEALVERGNSARLPDFTPVQFESDPGEAGRPVRARIVRQDGKQLIGALTA
;
A
#
# COMPACT_ATOMS: atom_id res chain seq x y z
N THR A 1 -12.65 -5.62 -24.61
CA THR A 1 -13.28 -4.82 -23.55
C THR A 1 -12.23 -3.87 -22.97
N PRO A 2 -12.53 -2.60 -22.69
CA PRO A 2 -11.63 -1.70 -22.00
C PRO A 2 -11.28 -2.26 -20.61
N SER A 3 -9.99 -2.18 -20.22
CA SER A 3 -9.54 -2.56 -18.90
C SER A 3 -8.39 -1.66 -18.45
N LEU A 4 -8.10 -1.66 -17.15
CA LEU A 4 -6.98 -0.88 -16.60
C LEU A 4 -5.63 -1.33 -17.19
N GLY A 5 -5.42 -2.64 -17.35
CA GLY A 5 -4.19 -3.17 -17.94
C GLY A 5 -3.97 -2.71 -19.36
N ARG A 6 -5.00 -2.78 -20.20
CA ARG A 6 -4.93 -2.26 -21.58
C ARG A 6 -4.71 -0.75 -21.63
N LEU A 7 -5.32 0.01 -20.71
CA LEU A 7 -5.08 1.45 -20.60
C LEU A 7 -3.61 1.72 -20.26
N VAL A 8 -3.05 1.07 -19.26
CA VAL A 8 -1.66 1.19 -18.84
C VAL A 8 -0.72 0.90 -20.00
N GLN A 9 -0.89 -0.25 -20.67
CA GLN A 9 -0.07 -0.64 -21.82
C GLN A 9 -0.19 0.38 -22.97
N THR A 10 -1.40 0.89 -23.22
CA THR A 10 -1.61 1.87 -24.29
C THR A 10 -0.96 3.21 -23.97
N VAL A 11 -1.10 3.71 -22.74
CA VAL A 11 -0.46 4.95 -22.28
C VAL A 11 1.05 4.85 -22.41
N LEU A 12 1.66 3.77 -21.91
CA LEU A 12 3.11 3.58 -21.96
C LEU A 12 3.66 3.42 -23.40
N ARG A 13 2.87 2.86 -24.31
CA ARG A 13 3.23 2.76 -25.72
C ARG A 13 3.10 4.09 -26.46
N GLN A 14 2.02 4.84 -26.20
CA GLN A 14 1.73 6.09 -26.94
C GLN A 14 2.47 7.31 -26.38
N VAL A 15 2.90 7.26 -25.11
CA VAL A 15 3.61 8.35 -24.46
C VAL A 15 4.97 7.83 -23.95
N PRO A 16 5.94 7.67 -24.84
CA PRO A 16 7.25 7.08 -24.48
C PRO A 16 8.06 7.93 -23.50
N GLY A 17 7.75 9.24 -23.39
CA GLY A 17 8.40 10.14 -22.44
C GLY A 17 7.95 9.98 -20.97
N ILE A 18 6.99 9.11 -20.66
CA ILE A 18 6.67 8.75 -19.28
C ILE A 18 7.80 7.89 -18.72
N GLU A 19 8.47 8.40 -17.69
CA GLU A 19 9.55 7.68 -17.00
C GLU A 19 9.02 6.82 -15.85
N ARG A 20 7.95 7.27 -15.17
CA ARG A 20 7.38 6.59 -14.01
C ARG A 20 5.85 6.65 -14.04
N LEU A 21 5.23 5.49 -13.99
CA LEU A 21 3.78 5.33 -13.87
C LEU A 21 3.46 4.63 -12.55
N ARG A 22 2.62 5.26 -11.74
CA ARG A 22 2.13 4.67 -10.48
C ARG A 22 0.67 4.27 -10.62
N LEU A 23 0.36 3.10 -10.11
CA LEU A 23 -1.02 2.67 -9.91
C LEU A 23 -1.47 3.16 -8.53
N SER A 24 -2.64 3.80 -8.48
CA SER A 24 -3.30 4.12 -7.20
C SER A 24 -3.99 2.88 -6.63
N SER A 25 -4.96 3.04 -5.73
CA SER A 25 -5.67 1.90 -5.13
C SER A 25 -6.32 1.00 -6.17
N ILE A 26 -6.03 -0.29 -6.11
CA ILE A 26 -6.61 -1.32 -6.97
C ILE A 26 -7.35 -2.37 -6.13
N ASP A 27 -8.38 -2.95 -6.71
CA ASP A 27 -9.01 -4.17 -6.19
C ASP A 27 -8.33 -5.37 -6.86
N SER A 28 -7.80 -6.32 -6.07
CA SER A 28 -7.06 -7.47 -6.60
C SER A 28 -7.85 -8.29 -7.62
N ILE A 29 -9.17 -8.32 -7.48
CA ILE A 29 -10.06 -9.07 -8.38
C ILE A 29 -10.25 -8.39 -9.76
N GLU A 30 -9.87 -7.12 -9.89
CA GLU A 30 -9.97 -6.35 -11.13
C GLU A 30 -8.67 -6.36 -11.94
N VAL A 31 -7.64 -7.01 -11.43
CA VAL A 31 -6.36 -7.14 -12.13
C VAL A 31 -6.46 -8.21 -13.20
N ASP A 32 -6.44 -7.80 -14.45
CA ASP A 32 -6.46 -8.68 -15.61
C ASP A 32 -5.04 -9.09 -16.06
N GLU A 33 -4.96 -10.02 -17.02
CA GLU A 33 -3.68 -10.50 -17.56
C GLU A 33 -2.81 -9.37 -18.13
N ALA A 34 -3.42 -8.38 -18.78
CA ALA A 34 -2.71 -7.25 -19.35
C ALA A 34 -2.08 -6.36 -18.27
N LEU A 35 -2.75 -6.21 -17.11
CA LEU A 35 -2.19 -5.47 -15.98
C LEU A 35 -1.10 -6.28 -15.28
N MET A 36 -1.29 -7.59 -15.11
CA MET A 36 -0.27 -8.51 -14.59
C MET A 36 1.01 -8.47 -15.43
N GLU A 37 0.87 -8.52 -16.75
CA GLU A 37 2.00 -8.41 -17.69
C GLU A 37 2.70 -7.06 -17.54
N ALA A 38 1.95 -5.95 -17.51
CA ALA A 38 2.53 -4.61 -17.36
C ALA A 38 3.28 -4.46 -16.03
N ILE A 39 2.74 -4.98 -14.92
CA ILE A 39 3.41 -4.97 -13.62
C ILE A 39 4.69 -5.81 -13.66
N ALA A 40 4.64 -6.97 -14.31
CA ALA A 40 5.77 -7.91 -14.35
C ALA A 40 6.93 -7.45 -15.25
N THR A 41 6.61 -6.82 -16.40
CA THR A 41 7.59 -6.63 -17.47
C THR A 41 7.93 -5.17 -17.78
N GLU A 42 7.08 -4.21 -17.41
CA GLU A 42 7.30 -2.82 -17.75
C GLU A 42 8.04 -2.07 -16.61
N PRO A 43 9.30 -1.70 -16.77
CA PRO A 43 10.10 -1.07 -15.71
C PRO A 43 9.58 0.31 -15.29
N ARG A 44 8.85 1.00 -16.17
CA ARG A 44 8.23 2.31 -15.87
C ARG A 44 7.00 2.21 -14.97
N VAL A 45 6.41 1.01 -14.83
CA VAL A 45 5.40 0.76 -13.78
C VAL A 45 6.14 0.62 -12.46
N MET A 46 5.92 1.57 -11.56
CA MET A 46 6.63 1.60 -10.28
C MET A 46 6.28 0.41 -9.39
N PRO A 47 7.26 -0.14 -8.64
CA PRO A 47 7.10 -1.36 -7.84
C PRO A 47 6.35 -1.08 -6.53
N TYR A 48 5.17 -0.53 -6.62
CA TYR A 48 4.26 -0.30 -5.50
C TYR A 48 2.82 -0.54 -5.91
N LEU A 49 2.12 -1.36 -5.15
CA LEU A 49 0.69 -1.61 -5.32
C LEU A 49 -0.05 -1.31 -4.03
N HIS A 50 -1.06 -0.45 -4.10
CA HIS A 50 -1.97 -0.18 -2.98
C HIS A 50 -3.27 -0.94 -3.18
N LEU A 51 -3.63 -1.80 -2.22
CA LEU A 51 -4.74 -2.74 -2.33
C LEU A 51 -5.92 -2.32 -1.46
N SER A 52 -7.12 -2.34 -2.03
CA SER A 52 -8.36 -2.10 -1.30
C SER A 52 -8.81 -3.36 -0.56
N LEU A 53 -8.01 -3.88 0.38
CA LEU A 53 -8.30 -5.14 1.09
C LEU A 53 -9.45 -5.03 2.08
N GLN A 54 -9.61 -3.88 2.72
CA GLN A 54 -10.68 -3.50 3.64
C GLN A 54 -10.74 -4.31 4.96
N HIS A 55 -10.57 -5.62 4.95
CA HIS A 55 -10.60 -6.49 6.14
C HIS A 55 -9.88 -7.81 5.90
N GLY A 56 -9.41 -8.45 6.98
CA GLY A 56 -8.71 -9.75 6.92
C GLY A 56 -9.60 -10.96 7.23
N ASP A 57 -10.90 -10.78 7.38
CA ASP A 57 -11.83 -11.86 7.71
C ASP A 57 -12.93 -11.99 6.66
N ASN A 58 -13.14 -13.21 6.13
CA ASN A 58 -14.08 -13.47 5.05
C ASN A 58 -15.55 -13.19 5.40
N LEU A 59 -15.96 -13.38 6.68
CA LEU A 59 -17.32 -13.06 7.10
C LEU A 59 -17.56 -11.55 7.06
N ILE A 60 -16.58 -10.77 7.52
CA ILE A 60 -16.66 -9.31 7.49
C ILE A 60 -16.58 -8.79 6.06
N LEU A 61 -15.69 -9.31 5.23
CA LEU A 61 -15.61 -8.98 3.80
C LEU A 61 -16.97 -9.24 3.10
N LYS A 62 -17.61 -10.36 3.39
CA LYS A 62 -18.96 -10.68 2.86
C LYS A 62 -20.00 -9.66 3.34
N ARG A 63 -19.95 -9.24 4.60
CA ARG A 63 -20.85 -8.19 5.15
C ARG A 63 -20.59 -6.82 4.53
N MET A 64 -19.34 -6.52 4.17
CA MET A 64 -18.96 -5.33 3.41
C MET A 64 -19.33 -5.44 1.91
N LYS A 65 -19.84 -6.58 1.46
CA LYS A 65 -20.11 -6.93 0.05
C LYS A 65 -18.86 -6.80 -0.84
N ARG A 66 -17.70 -7.18 -0.28
CA ARG A 66 -16.47 -7.31 -1.08
C ARG A 66 -16.54 -8.58 -1.93
N ARG A 67 -15.91 -8.49 -3.10
CA ARG A 67 -15.91 -9.60 -4.08
C ARG A 67 -14.74 -10.56 -3.88
N HIS A 68 -13.69 -10.12 -3.20
CA HIS A 68 -12.51 -10.93 -2.88
C HIS A 68 -12.63 -11.54 -1.48
N SER A 69 -11.97 -12.66 -1.30
CA SER A 69 -11.70 -13.30 -0.02
C SER A 69 -10.32 -12.94 0.50
N ARG A 70 -10.02 -13.33 1.75
CA ARG A 70 -8.67 -13.26 2.32
C ARG A 70 -7.67 -14.08 1.48
N GLU A 71 -8.06 -15.26 1.06
CA GLU A 71 -7.26 -16.20 0.29
C GLU A 71 -6.93 -15.64 -1.11
N ASP A 72 -7.87 -14.94 -1.73
CA ASP A 72 -7.64 -14.26 -3.01
C ASP A 72 -6.55 -13.17 -2.87
N ALA A 73 -6.59 -12.40 -1.78
CA ALA A 73 -5.57 -11.38 -1.51
C ALA A 73 -4.17 -11.99 -1.32
N LEU A 74 -4.07 -13.07 -0.53
CA LEU A 74 -2.80 -13.78 -0.30
C LEU A 74 -2.25 -14.37 -1.60
N THR A 75 -3.11 -15.01 -2.39
CA THR A 75 -2.73 -15.61 -3.68
C THR A 75 -2.25 -14.55 -4.66
N PHE A 76 -2.98 -13.44 -4.78
CA PHE A 76 -2.61 -12.33 -5.66
C PHE A 76 -1.23 -11.75 -5.30
N ILE A 77 -1.00 -11.46 -4.01
CA ILE A 77 0.28 -10.92 -3.54
C ILE A 77 1.43 -11.91 -3.80
N ALA A 78 1.20 -13.21 -3.57
CA ALA A 78 2.20 -14.24 -3.85
C ALA A 78 2.56 -14.30 -5.35
N GLN A 79 1.56 -14.21 -6.23
CA GLN A 79 1.76 -14.17 -7.68
C GLN A 79 2.59 -12.94 -8.11
N ILE A 80 2.24 -11.74 -7.63
CA ILE A 80 3.00 -10.53 -7.93
C ILE A 80 4.45 -10.64 -7.44
N ARG A 81 4.68 -11.14 -6.22
CA ARG A 81 6.05 -11.31 -5.70
C ARG A 81 6.89 -12.31 -6.48
N ALA A 82 6.26 -13.36 -7.00
CA ALA A 82 6.96 -14.32 -7.85
C ALA A 82 7.41 -13.70 -9.19
N LEU A 83 6.60 -12.77 -9.74
CA LEU A 83 6.88 -12.09 -11.00
C LEU A 83 7.81 -10.89 -10.81
N ARG A 84 7.63 -10.14 -9.70
CA ARG A 84 8.36 -8.91 -9.42
C ARG A 84 8.64 -8.77 -7.92
N PRO A 85 9.78 -9.32 -7.44
CA PRO A 85 10.10 -9.43 -6.01
C PRO A 85 10.31 -8.10 -5.29
N ASP A 86 10.61 -7.02 -6.01
CA ASP A 86 10.85 -5.68 -5.49
C ASP A 86 9.57 -4.89 -5.17
N VAL A 87 8.39 -5.42 -5.51
CA VAL A 87 7.11 -4.73 -5.24
C VAL A 87 6.83 -4.63 -3.75
N ALA A 88 6.64 -3.40 -3.28
CA ALA A 88 6.08 -3.11 -1.96
C ALA A 88 4.56 -3.04 -2.04
N PHE A 89 3.90 -3.49 -0.97
CA PHE A 89 2.44 -3.47 -0.88
C PHE A 89 1.96 -2.54 0.21
N GLY A 90 0.97 -1.72 -0.14
CA GLY A 90 0.14 -0.99 0.81
C GLY A 90 -1.29 -1.51 0.80
N ALA A 91 -2.05 -1.22 1.85
CA ALA A 91 -3.47 -1.55 1.88
C ALA A 91 -4.28 -0.60 2.75
N ASP A 92 -5.56 -0.48 2.38
CA ASP A 92 -6.60 0.10 3.23
C ASP A 92 -7.24 -1.01 4.07
N LEU A 93 -7.31 -0.82 5.39
CA LEU A 93 -8.05 -1.69 6.32
C LEU A 93 -8.99 -0.88 7.20
N ILE A 94 -10.20 -1.42 7.44
CA ILE A 94 -11.22 -0.84 8.30
C ILE A 94 -11.25 -1.62 9.61
N ALA A 95 -11.09 -0.93 10.73
CA ALA A 95 -11.22 -1.48 12.08
C ALA A 95 -12.56 -1.12 12.71
N GLY A 96 -13.20 -2.08 13.39
CA GLY A 96 -14.43 -1.85 14.10
C GLY A 96 -15.68 -1.85 13.23
N PHE A 97 -15.68 -2.59 12.12
CA PHE A 97 -16.88 -2.79 11.31
C PHE A 97 -18.01 -3.41 12.17
N PRO A 98 -19.30 -3.07 11.92
CA PRO A 98 -20.42 -3.64 12.67
C PRO A 98 -20.34 -5.15 12.78
N THR A 99 -20.56 -5.68 13.99
CA THR A 99 -20.48 -7.10 14.28
C THR A 99 -19.08 -7.75 14.22
N GLU A 100 -18.01 -6.95 14.05
CA GLU A 100 -16.64 -7.44 14.16
C GLU A 100 -16.36 -7.96 15.57
N THR A 101 -15.96 -9.21 15.71
CA THR A 101 -15.48 -9.81 16.97
C THR A 101 -13.99 -9.58 17.15
N GLU A 102 -13.44 -9.93 18.29
CA GLU A 102 -11.98 -9.87 18.49
C GLU A 102 -11.25 -10.83 17.53
N ALA A 103 -11.77 -12.03 17.33
CA ALA A 103 -11.20 -13.00 16.39
C ALA A 103 -11.17 -12.47 14.94
N HIS A 104 -12.21 -11.77 14.50
CA HIS A 104 -12.24 -11.14 13.18
C HIS A 104 -11.20 -10.03 13.06
N PHE A 105 -11.04 -9.22 14.11
CA PHE A 105 -10.01 -8.19 14.17
C PHE A 105 -8.59 -8.78 14.10
N GLU A 106 -8.32 -9.85 14.86
CA GLU A 106 -7.03 -10.54 14.82
C GLU A 106 -6.71 -11.11 13.43
N ASN A 107 -7.72 -11.53 12.66
CA ASN A 107 -7.53 -11.93 11.26
C ASN A 107 -7.03 -10.76 10.40
N SER A 108 -7.50 -9.54 10.65
CA SER A 108 -6.99 -8.34 9.96
C SER A 108 -5.56 -7.99 10.38
N ALA A 109 -5.23 -8.10 11.67
CA ALA A 109 -3.88 -7.85 12.16
C ALA A 109 -2.88 -8.85 11.56
N ARG A 110 -3.23 -10.16 11.53
CA ARG A 110 -2.39 -11.19 10.91
C ARG A 110 -2.22 -11.01 9.40
N LEU A 111 -3.25 -10.54 8.70
CA LEU A 111 -3.19 -10.30 7.26
C LEU A 111 -2.05 -9.32 6.89
N VAL A 112 -1.78 -8.32 7.74
CA VAL A 112 -0.68 -7.36 7.52
C VAL A 112 0.66 -8.07 7.39
N GLU A 113 0.92 -9.05 8.25
CA GLU A 113 2.16 -9.83 8.26
C GLU A 113 2.18 -10.86 7.13
N GLU A 114 1.12 -11.63 6.96
CA GLU A 114 1.01 -12.69 5.94
C GLU A 114 1.10 -12.13 4.52
N CYS A 115 0.50 -10.97 4.27
CA CYS A 115 0.65 -10.22 3.02
C CYS A 115 1.98 -9.48 2.93
N GLY A 116 2.73 -9.33 4.03
CA GLY A 116 3.96 -8.53 4.10
C GLY A 116 3.69 -7.10 3.64
N LEU A 117 2.62 -6.50 4.13
CA LEU A 117 2.28 -5.11 3.82
C LEU A 117 3.33 -4.18 4.45
N SER A 118 3.76 -3.17 3.70
CA SER A 118 4.71 -2.16 4.16
C SER A 118 4.01 -0.87 4.56
N PHE A 119 2.89 -0.55 3.89
CA PHE A 119 2.16 0.70 4.10
C PHE A 119 0.70 0.39 4.41
N LEU A 120 0.23 0.84 5.58
CA LEU A 120 -1.12 0.55 6.03
C LEU A 120 -1.90 1.83 6.31
N HIS A 121 -3.03 1.99 5.63
CA HIS A 121 -4.01 3.00 5.97
C HIS A 121 -5.12 2.37 6.80
N VAL A 122 -5.26 2.81 8.03
CA VAL A 122 -6.26 2.28 8.98
C VAL A 122 -7.40 3.27 9.16
N PHE A 123 -8.58 2.84 8.77
CA PHE A 123 -9.81 3.60 8.90
C PHE A 123 -10.66 3.05 10.07
N PRO A 124 -10.89 3.83 11.13
CA PRO A 124 -11.93 3.47 12.09
C PRO A 124 -13.28 3.49 11.36
N TYR A 125 -14.09 2.45 11.55
CA TYR A 125 -15.41 2.40 10.93
C TYR A 125 -16.27 3.60 11.36
N SER A 126 -16.93 4.22 10.40
CA SER A 126 -17.87 5.31 10.61
C SER A 126 -19.18 5.01 9.87
N PRO A 127 -20.32 4.92 10.56
CA PRO A 127 -21.60 4.62 9.94
C PRO A 127 -22.00 5.76 8.99
N ARG A 128 -22.41 5.38 7.77
CA ARG A 128 -22.96 6.32 6.79
C ARG A 128 -24.46 6.11 6.67
N PRO A 129 -25.29 7.14 6.86
CA PRO A 129 -26.74 7.06 6.70
C PRO A 129 -27.12 6.41 5.37
N GLY A 130 -28.17 5.59 5.36
CA GLY A 130 -28.67 4.92 4.18
C GLY A 130 -27.96 3.61 3.82
N THR A 131 -26.79 3.30 4.41
CA THR A 131 -26.10 2.04 4.14
C THR A 131 -26.63 0.87 4.94
N PRO A 132 -26.60 -0.38 4.43
CA PRO A 132 -26.91 -1.56 5.22
C PRO A 132 -26.07 -1.69 6.48
N ALA A 133 -24.78 -1.36 6.43
CA ALA A 133 -23.86 -1.43 7.57
C ALA A 133 -24.27 -0.51 8.71
N ALA A 134 -24.84 0.67 8.43
CA ALA A 134 -25.33 1.58 9.47
C ALA A 134 -26.51 1.04 10.28
N ARG A 135 -27.23 0.02 9.75
CA ARG A 135 -28.37 -0.65 10.39
C ARG A 135 -27.98 -1.92 11.16
N MET A 136 -26.74 -2.37 11.02
CA MET A 136 -26.22 -3.51 11.77
C MET A 136 -25.94 -3.13 13.23
N PRO A 137 -25.85 -4.12 14.16
CA PRO A 137 -25.37 -3.86 15.51
C PRO A 137 -23.99 -3.22 15.53
N GLN A 138 -23.92 -1.98 16.04
CA GLN A 138 -22.71 -1.18 16.05
C GLN A 138 -21.81 -1.56 17.24
N LEU A 139 -20.51 -1.50 17.05
CA LEU A 139 -19.55 -1.52 18.16
C LEU A 139 -19.53 -0.15 18.87
N THR A 140 -19.12 -0.13 20.13
CA THR A 140 -18.92 1.14 20.83
C THR A 140 -17.78 1.93 20.24
N LYS A 141 -17.85 3.25 20.28
CA LYS A 141 -16.78 4.13 19.78
C LYS A 141 -15.42 3.82 20.43
N ALA A 142 -15.43 3.42 21.72
CA ALA A 142 -14.22 3.04 22.44
C ALA A 142 -13.54 1.81 21.81
N VAL A 143 -14.32 0.77 21.49
CA VAL A 143 -13.80 -0.45 20.83
C VAL A 143 -13.26 -0.13 19.44
N VAL A 144 -14.01 0.62 18.62
CA VAL A 144 -13.57 1.03 17.28
C VAL A 144 -12.23 1.80 17.36
N LYS A 145 -12.13 2.77 18.27
CA LYS A 145 -10.91 3.57 18.48
C LYS A 145 -9.73 2.70 18.94
N ALA A 146 -9.95 1.79 19.88
CA ALA A 146 -8.91 0.90 20.39
C ALA A 146 -8.38 -0.05 19.31
N ARG A 147 -9.27 -0.67 18.52
CA ARG A 147 -8.88 -1.55 17.42
C ARG A 147 -8.14 -0.80 16.33
N ALA A 148 -8.61 0.39 15.95
CA ALA A 148 -7.90 1.21 14.98
C ALA A 148 -6.50 1.63 15.46
N ALA A 149 -6.32 1.90 16.76
CA ALA A 149 -5.00 2.18 17.34
C ALA A 149 -4.09 0.95 17.25
N ARG A 150 -4.54 -0.21 17.72
CA ARG A 150 -3.78 -1.48 17.64
C ARG A 150 -3.37 -1.83 16.19
N LEU A 151 -4.28 -1.64 15.23
CA LEU A 151 -3.98 -1.93 13.83
C LEU A 151 -2.97 -0.93 13.24
N ARG A 152 -2.98 0.34 13.67
CA ARG A 152 -1.94 1.32 13.32
C ARG A 152 -0.58 0.94 13.90
N ASP A 153 -0.54 0.41 15.11
CA ASP A 153 0.71 -0.05 15.74
C ASP A 153 1.31 -1.22 14.94
N VAL A 154 0.46 -2.17 14.50
CA VAL A 154 0.89 -3.25 13.59
C VAL A 154 1.42 -2.69 12.27
N GLY A 155 0.74 -1.71 11.69
CA GLY A 155 1.17 -1.03 10.47
C GLY A 155 2.49 -0.27 10.65
N ALA A 156 2.68 0.42 11.79
CA ALA A 156 3.93 1.12 12.10
C ALA A 156 5.10 0.16 12.22
N ALA A 157 4.93 -0.98 12.90
CA ALA A 157 5.95 -2.01 12.98
C ALA A 157 6.30 -2.62 11.62
N ALA A 158 5.30 -2.80 10.74
CA ALA A 158 5.50 -3.28 9.38
C ALA A 158 6.28 -2.28 8.53
N LEU A 159 5.95 -1.00 8.62
CA LEU A 159 6.69 0.08 7.95
C LEU A 159 8.14 0.14 8.44
N GLU A 160 8.37 0.10 9.74
CA GLU A 160 9.72 0.14 10.30
C GLU A 160 10.58 -1.03 9.79
N ARG A 161 10.03 -2.26 9.73
CA ARG A 161 10.72 -3.41 9.12
C ARG A 161 11.05 -3.18 7.65
N HIS A 162 10.15 -2.53 6.92
CA HIS A 162 10.38 -2.18 5.51
C HIS A 162 11.51 -1.15 5.36
N LEU A 163 11.51 -0.09 6.16
CA LEU A 163 12.51 0.97 6.13
C LEU A 163 13.92 0.45 6.45
N ARG A 164 14.06 -0.46 7.40
CA ARG A 164 15.36 -1.07 7.75
C ARG A 164 16.07 -1.76 6.60
N LYS A 165 15.34 -2.18 5.56
CA LYS A 165 15.96 -2.77 4.36
C LYS A 165 16.89 -1.82 3.64
N TYR A 166 16.70 -0.52 3.82
CA TYR A 166 17.46 0.53 3.13
C TYR A 166 18.63 1.08 3.92
N ASP A 167 18.82 0.65 5.17
CA ASP A 167 19.90 1.15 6.03
C ASP A 167 21.26 1.03 5.34
N GLY A 168 21.97 2.16 5.20
CA GLY A 168 23.28 2.25 4.54
C GLY A 168 23.29 2.07 3.03
N GLN A 169 22.15 1.84 2.38
CA GLN A 169 22.07 1.70 0.92
C GLN A 169 22.14 3.05 0.20
N THR A 170 22.67 3.03 -1.01
CA THR A 170 22.54 4.15 -1.97
C THR A 170 21.37 3.87 -2.88
N VAL A 171 20.43 4.80 -2.93
CA VAL A 171 19.15 4.67 -3.64
C VAL A 171 18.95 5.85 -4.59
N GLU A 172 18.07 5.66 -5.57
CA GLU A 172 17.53 6.74 -6.39
C GLU A 172 16.17 7.17 -5.85
N ALA A 173 16.01 8.45 -5.55
CA ALA A 173 14.78 9.03 -5.05
C ALA A 173 14.28 10.14 -5.96
N LEU A 174 12.98 10.22 -6.20
CA LEU A 174 12.36 11.31 -6.94
C LEU A 174 12.00 12.43 -5.98
N VAL A 175 12.57 13.61 -6.18
CA VAL A 175 12.29 14.79 -5.37
C VAL A 175 10.83 15.22 -5.53
N GLU A 176 10.14 15.43 -4.41
CA GLU A 176 8.78 15.97 -4.36
C GLU A 176 8.83 17.47 -3.97
N ARG A 177 8.16 17.87 -2.91
CA ARG A 177 8.20 19.26 -2.43
C ARG A 177 9.15 19.44 -1.25
N GLY A 178 9.86 20.55 -1.22
CA GLY A 178 10.84 20.82 -0.16
C GLY A 178 11.90 19.73 -0.13
N ASN A 179 12.28 19.30 1.06
CA ASN A 179 13.32 18.30 1.26
C ASN A 179 12.80 16.84 1.21
N SER A 180 11.61 16.61 0.64
CA SER A 180 10.99 15.29 0.58
C SER A 180 11.20 14.65 -0.78
N ALA A 181 11.38 13.34 -0.80
CA ALA A 181 11.47 12.52 -2.01
C ALA A 181 10.82 11.15 -1.80
N ARG A 182 10.66 10.39 -2.89
CA ARG A 182 10.17 9.01 -2.83
C ARG A 182 11.01 8.06 -3.65
N LEU A 183 11.21 6.87 -3.10
CA LEU A 183 11.77 5.75 -3.83
C LEU A 183 10.77 5.20 -4.86
N PRO A 184 11.22 4.39 -5.82
CA PRO A 184 10.33 3.71 -6.77
C PRO A 184 9.19 2.93 -6.11
N ASP A 185 9.44 2.27 -4.99
CA ASP A 185 8.48 1.49 -4.20
C ASP A 185 7.61 2.33 -3.24
N PHE A 186 7.56 3.63 -3.44
CA PHE A 186 6.79 4.59 -2.66
C PHE A 186 7.36 4.95 -1.28
N THR A 187 8.50 4.37 -0.88
CA THR A 187 9.13 4.65 0.41
C THR A 187 9.51 6.12 0.52
N PRO A 188 9.06 6.83 1.58
CA PRO A 188 9.36 8.24 1.76
C PRO A 188 10.82 8.44 2.22
N VAL A 189 11.45 9.48 1.66
CA VAL A 189 12.79 9.93 2.03
C VAL A 189 12.73 11.40 2.40
N GLN A 190 13.37 11.78 3.49
CA GLN A 190 13.58 13.16 3.92
C GLN A 190 15.07 13.49 3.85
N PHE A 191 15.39 14.66 3.30
CA PHE A 191 16.75 15.18 3.26
C PHE A 191 16.94 16.25 4.34
N GLU A 192 18.14 16.35 4.90
CA GLU A 192 18.50 17.42 5.83
C GLU A 192 18.92 18.72 5.09
N SER A 193 19.29 18.60 3.81
CA SER A 193 19.61 19.72 2.91
C SER A 193 18.68 19.69 1.69
N ASP A 194 18.65 20.80 0.95
CA ASP A 194 17.85 20.91 -0.27
C ASP A 194 18.30 19.89 -1.33
N PRO A 195 17.44 18.96 -1.74
CA PRO A 195 17.75 17.96 -2.78
C PRO A 195 17.62 18.52 -4.21
N GLY A 196 17.21 19.77 -4.39
CA GLY A 196 17.01 20.41 -5.68
C GLY A 196 15.54 20.43 -6.13
N GLU A 197 15.33 20.58 -7.43
CA GLU A 197 14.02 20.80 -8.02
C GLU A 197 13.11 19.56 -7.94
N ALA A 198 11.83 19.81 -7.63
CA ALA A 198 10.80 18.77 -7.67
C ALA A 198 10.69 18.13 -9.07
N GLY A 199 10.46 16.82 -9.10
CA GLY A 199 10.37 16.04 -10.33
C GLY A 199 11.72 15.53 -10.83
N ARG A 200 12.85 15.87 -10.19
CA ARG A 200 14.16 15.33 -10.56
C ARG A 200 14.55 14.12 -9.72
N PRO A 201 15.11 13.07 -10.33
CA PRO A 201 15.72 11.96 -9.59
C PRO A 201 17.07 12.43 -9.00
N VAL A 202 17.33 12.00 -7.76
CA VAL A 202 18.59 12.24 -7.05
C VAL A 202 19.10 10.94 -6.46
N ARG A 203 20.43 10.80 -6.39
CA ARG A 203 21.06 9.68 -5.67
C ARG A 203 21.30 10.08 -4.21
N ALA A 204 20.93 9.20 -3.32
CA ALA A 204 21.02 9.43 -1.89
C ALA A 204 21.55 8.18 -1.17
N ARG A 205 22.43 8.37 -0.22
CA ARG A 205 22.79 7.36 0.78
C ARG A 205 21.83 7.47 1.95
N ILE A 206 21.18 6.38 2.30
CA ILE A 206 20.31 6.32 3.48
C ILE A 206 21.21 6.21 4.72
N VAL A 207 21.12 7.20 5.60
CA VAL A 207 21.94 7.30 6.81
C VAL A 207 21.22 6.74 8.05
N ARG A 208 19.90 6.82 8.08
CA ARG A 208 19.03 6.27 9.16
C ARG A 208 17.57 6.28 8.74
N GLN A 209 16.72 5.77 9.57
CA GLN A 209 15.27 5.92 9.49
C GLN A 209 14.72 6.41 10.84
N ASP A 210 13.52 6.97 10.86
CA ASP A 210 12.86 7.51 12.06
C ASP A 210 11.55 6.76 12.42
N GLY A 211 11.35 5.57 11.85
CA GLY A 211 10.13 4.77 11.99
C GLY A 211 9.00 5.17 11.04
N LYS A 212 9.10 6.30 10.33
CA LYS A 212 8.09 6.80 9.39
C LYS A 212 8.65 6.99 7.99
N GLN A 213 9.93 7.31 7.88
CA GLN A 213 10.61 7.61 6.63
C GLN A 213 12.12 7.36 6.74
N LEU A 214 12.76 7.27 5.60
CA LEU A 214 14.20 7.25 5.49
C LEU A 214 14.77 8.67 5.60
N ILE A 215 15.97 8.78 6.17
CA ILE A 215 16.75 10.03 6.16
C ILE A 215 17.92 9.81 5.23
N GLY A 216 17.99 10.61 4.17
CA GLY A 216 18.99 10.51 3.12
C GLY A 216 19.96 11.66 3.11
N ALA A 217 21.23 11.36 2.78
CA ALA A 217 22.24 12.34 2.41
C ALA A 217 22.50 12.25 0.90
N LEU A 218 22.56 13.40 0.22
CA LEU A 218 22.88 13.43 -1.20
C LEU A 218 24.28 12.86 -1.44
N THR A 219 24.41 12.07 -2.49
CA THR A 219 25.71 11.61 -2.98
C THR A 219 26.09 12.38 -4.24
N ALA A 220 27.36 12.70 -4.34
CA ALA A 220 27.91 13.34 -5.53
C ALA A 220 27.74 12.46 -6.79
#